data_f2170ea18532f36084a42deb32c39c0f
#
_entry.id   f2170ea18532f36084a42deb32c39c0f
#
_cell.length_a   1.000
_cell.length_b   1.000
_cell.length_c   1.000
_cell.angle_alpha   90.00
_cell.angle_beta   90.00
_cell.angle_gamma   90.00
#
_symmetry.space_group_name_H-M   'P 1'
#
loop_
_entity.id
_entity.type
_entity.pdbx_description
1 polymer ?
#
loop_
_entity_poly.entity_id
_entity_poly.type
_entity_poly.pdbx_seq_one_letter_code
_entity_poly.pdbx_strand_id
1 'polypeptide(L)'
;MSVDVMTTRESPEVPSPSNFKSTYTMSRHDLAQTLVDALKLIGCDPGKIHTVDNHSPIELTFNASPSIIVETLENQTCGIHSVVATDEAARLHRANSERLLQLLIEPAEWAITGHVQLRAQDNRLVLHALVNEDASAEPEPFAQALTDFYDRIKLCREHLRA
;
A
#
# COMPACT_ATOMS: atom_id res chain seq x y z
N MET A 1 5.21 14.00 -10.35
CA MET A 1 5.25 13.27 -9.06
C MET A 1 6.68 12.80 -8.82
N SER A 2 7.32 13.21 -7.75
CA SER A 2 8.67 12.71 -7.41
C SER A 2 8.52 11.64 -6.33
N VAL A 3 8.92 10.40 -6.62
CA VAL A 3 8.87 9.27 -5.70
C VAL A 3 10.29 8.76 -5.47
N ASP A 4 10.69 8.63 -4.21
CA ASP A 4 11.90 7.94 -3.80
C ASP A 4 11.50 6.60 -3.16
N VAL A 5 12.20 5.52 -3.55
CA VAL A 5 11.91 4.15 -3.09
C VAL A 5 13.06 3.67 -2.21
N MET A 6 12.76 3.34 -0.95
CA MET A 6 13.71 2.78 0.00
C MET A 6 13.23 1.41 0.49
N THR A 7 14.16 0.47 0.63
CA THR A 7 13.92 -0.82 1.28
C THR A 7 14.31 -0.73 2.75
N THR A 8 13.38 -0.97 3.66
CA THR A 8 13.67 -0.97 5.10
C THR A 8 14.22 -2.35 5.47
N ARG A 9 15.49 -2.40 5.87
CA ARG A 9 16.08 -3.61 6.46
C ARG A 9 15.79 -3.62 7.95
N GLU A 10 15.04 -4.59 8.41
CA GLU A 10 15.28 -5.39 9.62
C GLU A 10 14.10 -6.30 9.91
N SER A 11 14.36 -7.60 9.86
CA SER A 11 13.49 -8.61 10.48
C SER A 11 14.37 -9.60 11.24
N PRO A 12 14.06 -9.97 12.49
CA PRO A 12 14.76 -11.03 13.19
C PRO A 12 14.37 -12.39 12.62
N GLU A 13 15.37 -13.25 12.46
CA GLU A 13 15.24 -14.63 12.01
C GLU A 13 14.33 -15.44 12.95
N VAL A 14 13.34 -16.13 12.36
CA VAL A 14 12.61 -17.21 13.00
C VAL A 14 12.87 -18.48 12.20
N PRO A 15 13.29 -19.62 12.83
CA PRO A 15 13.69 -20.84 12.12
C PRO A 15 12.47 -21.56 11.53
N SER A 16 12.66 -22.07 10.32
CA SER A 16 11.70 -22.87 9.54
C SER A 16 11.43 -24.25 10.15
N PRO A 17 10.21 -24.75 10.10
CA PRO A 17 9.96 -26.19 10.04
C PRO A 17 9.75 -26.67 8.60
N SER A 18 10.40 -27.77 8.31
CA SER A 18 10.54 -28.49 7.07
C SER A 18 9.27 -29.13 6.52
N ASN A 19 9.21 -29.22 5.17
CA ASN A 19 8.53 -30.22 4.35
C ASN A 19 7.00 -30.21 4.29
N PHE A 20 6.48 -29.51 3.28
CA PHE A 20 5.37 -30.03 2.48
C PHE A 20 5.69 -29.76 1.00
N LYS A 21 5.96 -30.85 0.23
CA LYS A 21 5.99 -30.83 -1.22
C LYS A 21 4.56 -30.69 -1.71
N SER A 22 4.15 -29.49 -2.07
CA SER A 22 3.00 -29.27 -2.93
C SER A 22 3.49 -28.81 -4.29
N THR A 23 3.30 -29.69 -5.26
CA THR A 23 3.63 -29.48 -6.68
C THR A 23 2.54 -28.60 -7.30
N TYR A 24 2.51 -27.34 -6.94
CA TYR A 24 1.88 -26.30 -7.73
C TYR A 24 2.93 -25.23 -7.98
N THR A 25 3.56 -25.32 -9.14
CA THR A 25 4.39 -24.26 -9.68
C THR A 25 3.44 -23.16 -10.15
N MET A 26 2.82 -22.44 -9.22
CA MET A 26 2.35 -21.10 -9.51
C MET A 26 3.60 -20.26 -9.76
N SER A 27 3.70 -19.70 -10.94
CA SER A 27 4.68 -18.68 -11.29
C SER A 27 4.68 -17.69 -10.12
N ARG A 28 5.78 -17.63 -9.35
CA ARG A 28 5.94 -16.63 -8.29
C ARG A 28 5.85 -15.29 -8.98
N HIS A 29 4.72 -14.64 -8.81
CA HIS A 29 4.53 -13.32 -9.34
C HIS A 29 5.56 -12.42 -8.66
N ASP A 30 6.40 -11.80 -9.45
CA ASP A 30 7.43 -10.91 -8.94
C ASP A 30 6.80 -9.55 -8.66
N LEU A 31 6.18 -9.42 -7.47
CA LEU A 31 5.53 -8.19 -7.03
C LEU A 31 6.49 -7.00 -7.10
N ALA A 32 7.76 -7.21 -6.75
CA ALA A 32 8.77 -6.15 -6.80
C ALA A 32 8.98 -5.66 -8.24
N GLN A 33 9.08 -6.57 -9.21
CA GLN A 33 9.23 -6.20 -10.62
C GLN A 33 7.95 -5.53 -11.15
N THR A 34 6.78 -6.06 -10.83
CA THR A 34 5.49 -5.46 -11.23
C THR A 34 5.36 -4.05 -10.65
N LEU A 35 5.75 -3.84 -9.39
CA LEU A 35 5.76 -2.51 -8.76
C LEU A 35 6.70 -1.55 -9.47
N VAL A 36 7.93 -1.97 -9.78
CA VAL A 36 8.90 -1.15 -10.50
C VAL A 36 8.34 -0.71 -11.86
N ASP A 37 7.72 -1.61 -12.59
CA ASP A 37 7.15 -1.32 -13.91
C ASP A 37 5.89 -0.44 -13.79
N ALA A 38 5.06 -0.66 -12.78
CA ALA A 38 3.92 0.21 -12.46
C ALA A 38 4.38 1.65 -12.13
N LEU A 39 5.44 1.80 -11.33
CA LEU A 39 6.01 3.12 -11.00
C LEU A 39 6.54 3.86 -12.22
N LYS A 40 7.15 3.16 -13.19
CA LYS A 40 7.57 3.76 -14.47
C LYS A 40 6.36 4.26 -15.28
N LEU A 41 5.25 3.49 -15.30
CA LEU A 41 4.00 3.90 -15.97
C LEU A 41 3.40 5.17 -15.35
N ILE A 42 3.50 5.34 -14.05
CA ILE A 42 3.05 6.57 -13.34
C ILE A 42 4.00 7.76 -13.60
N GLY A 43 5.16 7.54 -14.21
CA GLY A 43 6.13 8.57 -14.52
C GLY A 43 7.17 8.81 -13.41
N CYS A 44 7.41 7.83 -12.55
CA CYS A 44 8.51 7.88 -11.60
C CYS A 44 9.86 7.80 -12.32
N ASP A 45 10.82 8.61 -11.84
CA ASP A 45 12.19 8.60 -12.37
C ASP A 45 12.87 7.25 -12.05
N PRO A 46 13.30 6.47 -13.05
CA PRO A 46 13.99 5.20 -12.82
C PRO A 46 15.23 5.33 -11.93
N GLY A 47 15.90 6.48 -11.93
CA GLY A 47 17.08 6.76 -11.09
C GLY A 47 16.75 6.86 -9.59
N LYS A 48 15.46 6.98 -9.24
CA LYS A 48 14.96 7.03 -7.86
C LYS A 48 14.39 5.72 -7.38
N ILE A 49 14.32 4.72 -8.25
CA ILE A 49 13.87 3.37 -7.89
C ILE A 49 15.11 2.58 -7.51
N HIS A 50 15.34 2.44 -6.19
CA HIS A 50 16.43 1.62 -5.68
C HIS A 50 16.10 0.13 -5.81
N THR A 51 17.08 -0.74 -5.50
CA THR A 51 16.88 -2.19 -5.55
C THR A 51 15.72 -2.60 -4.65
N VAL A 52 14.71 -3.19 -5.23
CA VAL A 52 13.49 -3.66 -4.58
C VAL A 52 13.53 -5.18 -4.51
N ASP A 53 13.16 -5.77 -3.39
CA ASP A 53 13.04 -7.21 -3.22
C ASP A 53 11.61 -7.60 -2.80
N ASN A 54 11.27 -8.90 -2.98
CA ASN A 54 9.93 -9.42 -2.66
C ASN A 54 9.74 -9.77 -1.17
N HIS A 55 10.74 -9.56 -0.33
CA HIS A 55 10.74 -10.02 1.07
C HIS A 55 10.66 -8.88 2.07
N SER A 56 11.00 -7.68 1.66
CA SER A 56 11.01 -6.49 2.50
C SER A 56 9.88 -5.54 2.13
N PRO A 57 9.26 -4.84 3.09
CA PRO A 57 8.35 -3.76 2.79
C PRO A 57 9.03 -2.68 1.94
N ILE A 58 8.33 -2.21 0.93
CA ILE A 58 8.82 -1.19 0.00
C ILE A 58 8.15 0.13 0.36
N GLU A 59 8.92 1.14 0.68
CA GLU A 59 8.42 2.47 0.98
C GLU A 59 8.49 3.37 -0.25
N LEU A 60 7.33 3.91 -0.63
CA LEU A 60 7.19 4.93 -1.67
C LEU A 60 7.05 6.29 -1.01
N THR A 61 8.07 7.13 -1.12
CA THR A 61 8.11 8.48 -0.52
C THR A 61 7.67 9.54 -1.51
N PHE A 62 6.90 10.51 -1.05
CA PHE A 62 6.36 11.62 -1.83
C PHE A 62 6.71 12.96 -1.17
N ASN A 63 7.04 13.99 -1.96
CA ASN A 63 7.46 15.29 -1.43
C ASN A 63 6.43 16.01 -0.55
N ALA A 64 5.14 15.75 -0.73
CA ALA A 64 4.06 16.49 -0.05
C ALA A 64 2.97 15.60 0.55
N SER A 65 3.13 14.28 0.47
CA SER A 65 2.17 13.30 0.98
C SER A 65 2.85 12.29 1.87
N PRO A 66 2.12 11.59 2.75
CA PRO A 66 2.67 10.46 3.49
C PRO A 66 3.18 9.38 2.54
N SER A 67 4.18 8.62 3.00
CA SER A 67 4.67 7.46 2.29
C SER A 67 3.59 6.39 2.15
N ILE A 68 3.65 5.62 1.05
CA ILE A 68 2.90 4.39 0.89
C ILE A 68 3.86 3.24 1.15
N ILE A 69 3.48 2.32 2.02
CA ILE A 69 4.20 1.07 2.22
C ILE A 69 3.50 -0.02 1.42
N VAL A 70 4.26 -0.72 0.60
CA VAL A 70 3.84 -1.90 -0.16
C VAL A 70 4.54 -3.11 0.44
N GLU A 71 3.79 -4.13 0.82
CA GLU A 71 4.33 -5.33 1.46
C GLU A 71 3.66 -6.60 0.94
N THR A 72 4.41 -7.70 0.94
CA THR A 72 3.86 -9.03 0.71
C THR A 72 3.55 -9.68 2.05
N LEU A 73 2.30 -10.01 2.29
CA LEU A 73 1.84 -10.68 3.50
C LEU A 73 2.13 -12.19 3.44
N GLU A 74 2.01 -12.90 4.57
CA GLU A 74 2.31 -14.33 4.70
C GLU A 74 1.58 -15.22 3.69
N ASN A 75 0.36 -14.83 3.29
CA ASN A 75 -0.45 -15.54 2.30
C ASN A 75 -0.16 -15.10 0.83
N GLN A 76 0.95 -14.42 0.58
CA GLN A 76 1.34 -13.86 -0.71
C GLN A 76 0.40 -12.75 -1.22
N THR A 77 -0.44 -12.19 -0.37
CA THR A 77 -1.30 -11.05 -0.71
C THR A 77 -0.49 -9.75 -0.66
N CYS A 78 -0.70 -8.88 -1.63
CA CYS A 78 -0.13 -7.54 -1.62
C CYS A 78 -0.94 -6.65 -0.69
N GLY A 79 -0.30 -6.13 0.35
CA GLY A 79 -0.84 -5.10 1.24
C GLY A 79 -0.28 -3.74 0.88
N ILE A 80 -1.13 -2.71 0.92
CA ILE A 80 -0.70 -1.32 0.83
C ILE A 80 -1.26 -0.53 2.00
N HIS A 81 -0.42 0.32 2.60
CA HIS A 81 -0.89 1.16 3.70
C HIS A 81 -0.12 2.49 3.78
N SER A 82 -0.73 3.47 4.46
CA SER A 82 -0.15 4.79 4.69
C SER A 82 -0.64 5.37 6.01
N VAL A 83 0.25 6.01 6.76
CA VAL A 83 -0.11 6.76 7.97
C VAL A 83 -0.63 8.13 7.57
N VAL A 84 -1.94 8.33 7.67
CA VAL A 84 -2.60 9.58 7.24
C VAL A 84 -2.68 10.64 8.34
N ALA A 85 -2.60 10.23 9.61
CA ALA A 85 -2.50 11.13 10.76
C ALA A 85 -1.75 10.47 11.92
N THR A 86 -1.02 11.29 12.70
CA THR A 86 -0.35 10.92 13.96
C THR A 86 -0.99 11.68 15.11
N ASP A 87 -0.95 11.12 16.30
CA ASP A 87 -1.39 11.70 17.58
C ASP A 87 -2.88 12.04 17.73
N GLU A 88 -3.76 11.68 16.81
CA GLU A 88 -5.14 12.15 16.83
C GLU A 88 -6.21 11.17 16.34
N ALA A 89 -6.01 9.86 16.51
CA ALA A 89 -7.11 8.91 16.29
C ALA A 89 -8.38 9.27 17.11
N ALA A 90 -8.20 10.01 18.21
CA ALA A 90 -9.28 10.50 19.08
C ALA A 90 -9.95 11.80 18.57
N ARG A 91 -9.35 12.51 17.63
CA ARG A 91 -9.86 13.79 17.09
C ARG A 91 -10.52 13.66 15.73
N LEU A 92 -11.06 12.51 15.41
CA LEU A 92 -12.07 12.40 14.35
C LEU A 92 -13.27 13.27 14.78
N HIS A 93 -13.17 14.55 14.50
CA HIS A 93 -14.27 15.48 14.78
C HIS A 93 -15.53 14.98 14.08
N ARG A 94 -16.66 15.00 14.79
CA ARG A 94 -17.98 14.63 14.22
C ARG A 94 -18.27 15.34 12.89
N ALA A 95 -17.76 16.56 12.71
CA ALA A 95 -17.92 17.32 11.47
C ALA A 95 -17.26 16.67 10.24
N ASN A 96 -16.21 15.85 10.43
CA ASN A 96 -15.46 15.23 9.33
C ASN A 96 -15.81 13.75 9.11
N SER A 97 -16.56 13.15 10.05
CA SER A 97 -16.91 11.73 10.00
C SER A 97 -17.72 11.36 8.75
N GLU A 98 -18.62 12.22 8.32
CA GLU A 98 -19.45 11.97 7.13
C GLU A 98 -18.59 11.92 5.85
N ARG A 99 -17.68 12.88 5.68
CA ARG A 99 -16.79 12.92 4.51
C ARG A 99 -15.81 11.78 4.50
N LEU A 100 -15.27 11.40 5.66
CA LEU A 100 -14.43 10.21 5.79
C LEU A 100 -15.21 8.95 5.49
N LEU A 101 -16.44 8.82 5.96
CA LEU A 101 -17.30 7.69 5.65
C LEU A 101 -17.58 7.61 4.15
N GLN A 102 -17.89 8.72 3.48
CA GLN A 102 -18.09 8.76 2.03
C GLN A 102 -16.87 8.24 1.28
N LEU A 103 -15.66 8.66 1.66
CA LEU A 103 -14.42 8.17 1.07
C LEU A 103 -14.23 6.66 1.28
N LEU A 104 -14.59 6.13 2.46
CA LEU A 104 -14.40 4.72 2.79
C LEU A 104 -15.43 3.80 2.13
N ILE A 105 -16.64 4.28 1.86
CA ILE A 105 -17.68 3.52 1.16
C ILE A 105 -17.55 3.60 -0.36
N GLU A 106 -16.69 4.50 -0.88
CA GLU A 106 -16.42 4.58 -2.31
C GLU A 106 -15.76 3.28 -2.80
N PRO A 107 -16.29 2.63 -3.84
CA PRO A 107 -15.76 1.36 -4.31
C PRO A 107 -14.29 1.48 -4.74
N ALA A 108 -13.51 0.44 -4.43
CA ALA A 108 -12.13 0.23 -4.87
C ALA A 108 -12.04 -1.19 -5.45
N GLU A 109 -12.33 -1.34 -6.74
CA GLU A 109 -12.42 -2.65 -7.42
C GLU A 109 -11.09 -3.43 -7.38
N TRP A 110 -9.99 -2.71 -7.26
CA TRP A 110 -8.65 -3.28 -7.12
C TRP A 110 -8.38 -3.86 -5.71
N ALA A 111 -9.22 -3.56 -4.71
CA ALA A 111 -9.08 -4.06 -3.36
C ALA A 111 -9.87 -5.35 -3.16
N ILE A 112 -9.31 -6.34 -2.43
CA ILE A 112 -9.97 -7.62 -2.12
C ILE A 112 -11.31 -7.40 -1.44
N THR A 113 -11.39 -6.42 -0.53
CA THR A 113 -12.62 -6.09 0.21
C THR A 113 -13.57 -5.19 -0.57
N GLY A 114 -13.20 -4.75 -1.77
CA GLY A 114 -13.95 -3.77 -2.57
C GLY A 114 -13.86 -2.33 -2.06
N HIS A 115 -13.16 -2.08 -0.96
CA HIS A 115 -13.03 -0.76 -0.33
C HIS A 115 -11.67 -0.61 0.35
N VAL A 116 -11.21 0.64 0.50
CA VAL A 116 -10.12 0.96 1.42
C VAL A 116 -10.64 0.98 2.86
N GLN A 117 -9.75 0.77 3.81
CA GLN A 117 -10.09 0.71 5.23
C GLN A 117 -9.25 1.72 6.01
N LEU A 118 -9.87 2.36 7.01
CA LEU A 118 -9.20 3.23 7.95
C LEU A 118 -9.19 2.58 9.31
N ARG A 119 -8.00 2.43 9.91
CA ARG A 119 -7.84 1.85 11.24
C ARG A 119 -7.03 2.76 12.15
N ALA A 120 -7.34 2.71 13.45
CA ALA A 120 -6.49 3.29 14.48
C ALA A 120 -5.48 2.26 14.95
N GLN A 121 -4.20 2.60 14.94
CA GLN A 121 -3.12 1.75 15.40
C GLN A 121 -2.03 2.62 16.05
N ASP A 122 -1.63 2.29 17.29
CA ASP A 122 -0.55 2.99 18.01
C ASP A 122 -0.70 4.51 18.00
N ASN A 123 -1.90 5.00 18.27
CA ASN A 123 -2.27 6.42 18.23
C ASN A 123 -2.10 7.10 16.86
N ARG A 124 -2.14 6.30 15.78
CA ARG A 124 -2.07 6.76 14.38
C ARG A 124 -3.32 6.35 13.64
N LEU A 125 -3.69 7.12 12.63
CA LEU A 125 -4.68 6.70 11.64
C LEU A 125 -3.95 6.15 10.42
N VAL A 126 -4.29 4.92 10.06
CA VAL A 126 -3.68 4.19 8.95
C VAL A 126 -4.76 3.87 7.93
N LEU A 127 -4.62 4.43 6.72
CA LEU A 127 -5.40 3.99 5.57
C LEU A 127 -4.71 2.76 4.99
N HIS A 128 -5.47 1.68 4.72
CA HIS A 128 -4.90 0.45 4.17
C HIS A 128 -5.87 -0.28 3.25
N ALA A 129 -5.32 -1.12 2.38
CA ALA A 129 -6.07 -2.05 1.55
C ALA A 129 -5.22 -3.30 1.25
N LEU A 130 -5.91 -4.39 0.94
CA LEU A 130 -5.32 -5.58 0.33
C LEU A 130 -5.62 -5.52 -1.16
N VAL A 131 -4.59 -5.52 -1.98
CA VAL A 131 -4.72 -5.49 -3.44
C VAL A 131 -5.08 -6.89 -3.93
N ASN A 132 -6.09 -6.99 -4.79
CA ASN A 132 -6.48 -8.27 -5.36
C ASN A 132 -5.43 -8.77 -6.37
N GLU A 133 -5.48 -10.07 -6.69
CA GLU A 133 -4.51 -10.72 -7.54
C GLU A 133 -4.49 -10.10 -8.95
N ASP A 134 -5.65 -9.82 -9.53
CA ASP A 134 -5.76 -9.24 -10.87
C ASP A 134 -5.11 -7.85 -10.94
N ALA A 135 -5.25 -7.05 -9.90
CA ALA A 135 -4.67 -5.71 -9.84
C ALA A 135 -3.16 -5.73 -9.52
N SER A 136 -2.66 -6.73 -8.78
CA SER A 136 -1.24 -6.82 -8.43
C SER A 136 -0.41 -7.63 -9.43
N ALA A 137 -1.06 -8.38 -10.34
CA ALA A 137 -0.42 -9.25 -11.30
C ALA A 137 0.25 -8.52 -12.46
N GLU A 138 -0.32 -7.42 -12.89
CA GLU A 138 0.10 -6.68 -14.07
C GLU A 138 0.47 -5.22 -13.72
N PRO A 139 1.48 -4.63 -14.38
CA PRO A 139 1.94 -3.28 -14.05
C PRO A 139 0.87 -2.19 -14.20
N GLU A 140 0.03 -2.28 -15.22
CA GLU A 140 -0.96 -1.25 -15.55
C GLU A 140 -2.12 -1.20 -14.53
N PRO A 141 -2.79 -2.31 -14.17
CA PRO A 141 -3.77 -2.32 -13.08
C PRO A 141 -3.15 -1.93 -11.74
N PHE A 142 -1.91 -2.34 -11.47
CA PHE A 142 -1.23 -1.98 -10.23
C PHE A 142 -0.92 -0.48 -10.16
N ALA A 143 -0.50 0.14 -11.27
CA ALA A 143 -0.31 1.57 -11.38
C ALA A 143 -1.61 2.34 -11.09
N GLN A 144 -2.74 1.86 -11.61
CA GLN A 144 -4.07 2.43 -11.34
C GLN A 144 -4.45 2.31 -9.86
N ALA A 145 -4.24 1.14 -9.24
CA ALA A 145 -4.51 0.92 -7.82
C ALA A 145 -3.67 1.85 -6.93
N LEU A 146 -2.37 2.00 -7.22
CA LEU A 146 -1.48 2.91 -6.49
C LEU A 146 -1.89 4.38 -6.65
N THR A 147 -2.31 4.78 -7.84
CA THR A 147 -2.76 6.15 -8.11
C THR A 147 -4.06 6.45 -7.36
N ASP A 148 -5.05 5.56 -7.42
CA ASP A 148 -6.30 5.71 -6.68
C ASP A 148 -6.06 5.75 -5.16
N PHE A 149 -5.20 4.86 -4.65
CA PHE A 149 -4.86 4.86 -3.23
C PHE A 149 -4.17 6.16 -2.78
N TYR A 150 -3.25 6.69 -3.60
CA TYR A 150 -2.60 7.96 -3.35
C TYR A 150 -3.58 9.14 -3.31
N ASP A 151 -4.55 9.19 -4.22
CA ASP A 151 -5.59 10.22 -4.24
C ASP A 151 -6.49 10.12 -3.01
N ARG A 152 -6.83 8.92 -2.56
CA ARG A 152 -7.57 8.69 -1.31
C ARG A 152 -6.79 9.14 -0.08
N ILE A 153 -5.47 8.98 -0.04
CA ILE A 153 -4.61 9.52 1.02
C ILE A 153 -4.74 11.04 1.08
N LYS A 154 -4.67 11.72 -0.07
CA LYS A 154 -4.81 13.18 -0.11
C LYS A 154 -6.17 13.64 0.42
N LEU A 155 -7.25 13.07 -0.10
CA LEU A 155 -8.63 13.36 0.33
C LEU A 155 -8.83 13.06 1.82
N CYS A 156 -8.34 11.93 2.31
CA CYS A 156 -8.40 11.59 3.73
C CYS A 156 -7.74 12.68 4.61
N ARG A 157 -6.53 13.11 4.21
CA ARG A 157 -5.81 14.15 4.94
C ARG A 157 -6.48 15.52 4.88
N GLU A 158 -7.07 15.87 3.76
CA GLU A 158 -7.87 17.11 3.63
C GLU A 158 -9.06 17.08 4.59
N HIS A 159 -9.77 15.96 4.66
CA HIS A 159 -10.89 15.78 5.58
C HIS A 159 -10.48 15.75 7.06
N LEU A 160 -9.27 15.28 7.37
CA LEU A 160 -8.74 15.26 8.75
C LEU A 160 -8.23 16.64 9.21
N ARG A 161 -7.90 17.56 8.28
CA ARG A 161 -7.41 18.90 8.59
C ARG A 161 -8.51 19.96 8.69
N ALA A 162 -9.64 19.69 8.07
CA ALA A 162 -10.79 20.60 8.06
C ALA A 162 -11.60 20.49 9.37
#